data_bf7b353a70c8c8068c26d19dcbe0424e
#
_entry.id   bf7b353a70c8c8068c26d19dcbe0424e
#
_cell.length_a   1.000
_cell.length_b   1.000
_cell.length_c   1.000
_cell.angle_alpha   90.00
_cell.angle_beta   90.00
_cell.angle_gamma   90.00
#
_symmetry.space_group_name_H-M   'P 1'
#
loop_
_entity.id
_entity.type
_entity.pdbx_description
1 polymer ?
#
loop_
_entity_poly.entity_id
_entity_poly.type
_entity_poly.pdbx_seq_one_letter_code
_entity_poly.pdbx_strand_id
1 'polypeptide(L)'
;GDRDLEVYLIHAAEWNVMGHKRMTERSVVLTASESGTTPEVLEAIGKMKEMGVRVYAMTNPEGKIGRAVGAENCVMMASDHGAGGCEKGYYLADCFGLRLLNRRGCFPKFDLFIEQTKDIWKDMLDIRKRFEPRAGELARKYALADYTMFIGSGALWGETVLYSMCLLEEMQWKRIR
;
A
#
# COMPACT_ATOMS: atom_id res chain seq x y z
N GLY A 1 0.01 -6.47 19.77
CA GLY A 1 -0.38 -5.23 19.13
C GLY A 1 -0.98 -4.26 20.13
N ASP A 2 -1.14 -3.01 19.74
CA ASP A 2 -1.77 -1.97 20.54
C ASP A 2 -3.28 -2.16 20.51
N ARG A 3 -3.89 -2.50 21.66
CA ARG A 3 -5.34 -2.77 21.76
C ARG A 3 -6.17 -1.48 21.79
N ASP A 4 -5.54 -0.34 22.06
CA ASP A 4 -6.21 0.95 22.20
C ASP A 4 -6.20 1.76 20.88
N LEU A 5 -5.52 1.27 19.86
CA LEU A 5 -5.48 1.87 18.54
C LEU A 5 -6.53 1.22 17.63
N GLU A 6 -7.59 1.94 17.35
CA GLU A 6 -8.57 1.53 16.34
C GLU A 6 -8.04 1.88 14.94
N VAL A 7 -7.91 0.89 14.08
CA VAL A 7 -7.46 1.05 12.68
C VAL A 7 -8.50 0.47 11.74
N TYR A 8 -8.85 1.23 10.73
CA TYR A 8 -9.80 0.83 9.69
C TYR A 8 -9.15 0.97 8.31
N LEU A 9 -9.34 -0.02 7.48
CA LEU A 9 -9.00 0.03 6.06
C LEU A 9 -10.29 0.18 5.26
N ILE A 10 -10.38 1.23 4.46
CA ILE A 10 -11.59 1.56 3.70
C ILE A 10 -11.16 2.02 2.32
N HIS A 11 -11.85 1.56 1.30
CA HIS A 11 -11.63 2.02 -0.07
C HIS A 11 -12.19 3.44 -0.25
N ALA A 12 -11.47 4.33 -0.92
CA ALA A 12 -11.86 5.73 -1.05
C ALA A 12 -13.24 5.91 -1.71
N ALA A 13 -13.53 5.15 -2.77
CA ALA A 13 -14.82 5.20 -3.44
C ALA A 13 -15.97 4.75 -2.51
N GLU A 14 -15.77 3.71 -1.72
CA GLU A 14 -16.74 3.26 -0.73
C GLU A 14 -16.98 4.34 0.33
N TRP A 15 -15.89 4.92 0.86
CA TRP A 15 -16.00 5.98 1.84
C TRP A 15 -16.74 7.22 1.30
N ASN A 16 -16.52 7.59 0.05
CA ASN A 16 -17.20 8.74 -0.57
C ASN A 16 -18.72 8.58 -0.59
N VAL A 17 -19.21 7.35 -0.66
CA VAL A 17 -20.65 7.04 -0.72
C VAL A 17 -21.23 6.80 0.68
N MET A 18 -20.53 5.99 1.50
CA MET A 18 -21.07 5.50 2.76
C MET A 18 -20.59 6.29 3.98
N GLY A 19 -19.46 7.02 3.86
CA GLY A 19 -18.78 7.59 5.01
C GLY A 19 -18.27 6.52 5.98
N HIS A 20 -17.91 6.94 7.18
CA HIS A 20 -17.60 6.03 8.27
C HIS A 20 -18.02 6.62 9.61
N LYS A 21 -18.92 5.95 10.32
CA LYS A 21 -19.58 6.45 11.54
C LYS A 21 -18.64 6.77 12.71
N ARG A 22 -17.42 6.24 12.71
CA ARG A 22 -16.41 6.50 13.74
C ARG A 22 -15.39 7.56 13.32
N MET A 23 -15.50 8.10 12.10
CA MET A 23 -14.64 9.19 11.66
C MET A 23 -15.10 10.50 12.26
N THR A 24 -14.17 11.20 12.88
CA THR A 24 -14.39 12.51 13.52
C THR A 24 -13.20 13.42 13.23
N GLU A 25 -13.25 14.68 13.62
CA GLU A 25 -12.13 15.64 13.54
C GLU A 25 -10.87 15.17 14.30
N ARG A 26 -11.02 14.20 15.21
CA ARG A 26 -9.89 13.57 15.93
C ARG A 26 -9.24 12.42 15.15
N SER A 27 -9.86 11.97 14.09
CA SER A 27 -9.32 10.91 13.24
C SER A 27 -8.09 11.39 12.49
N VAL A 28 -7.23 10.43 12.14
CA VAL A 28 -6.08 10.62 11.25
C VAL A 28 -6.23 9.63 10.11
N VAL A 29 -6.12 10.13 8.89
CA VAL A 29 -6.19 9.30 7.69
C VAL A 29 -4.81 9.27 7.03
N LEU A 30 -4.37 8.08 6.66
CA LEU A 30 -3.24 7.88 5.75
C LEU A 30 -3.80 7.28 4.46
N THR A 31 -3.66 7.99 3.37
CA THR A 31 -4.01 7.49 2.03
C THR A 31 -2.75 7.23 1.20
N ALA A 32 -2.87 6.43 0.15
CA ALA A 32 -1.79 6.17 -0.79
C ALA A 32 -2.30 6.27 -2.22
N SER A 33 -1.49 6.86 -3.10
CA SER A 33 -1.74 6.89 -4.53
C SER A 33 -0.42 7.10 -5.27
N GLU A 34 -0.01 6.11 -6.03
CA GLU A 34 1.24 6.21 -6.80
C GLU A 34 1.14 7.30 -7.87
N SER A 35 0.05 7.32 -8.63
CA SER A 35 -0.19 8.34 -9.66
C SER A 35 -0.39 9.75 -9.10
N GLY A 36 -0.80 9.87 -7.83
CA GLY A 36 -1.15 11.13 -7.21
C GLY A 36 -2.35 11.85 -7.85
N THR A 37 -3.17 11.15 -8.63
CA THR A 37 -4.27 11.76 -9.41
C THR A 37 -5.61 11.04 -9.28
N THR A 38 -5.70 9.98 -8.47
CA THR A 38 -6.90 9.15 -8.30
C THR A 38 -8.10 10.01 -7.89
N PRO A 39 -9.17 10.08 -8.70
CA PRO A 39 -10.28 11.01 -8.47
C PRO A 39 -11.01 10.75 -7.16
N GLU A 40 -11.27 9.49 -6.83
CA GLU A 40 -11.99 9.09 -5.62
C GLU A 40 -11.21 9.46 -4.35
N VAL A 41 -9.88 9.39 -4.41
CA VAL A 41 -9.01 9.81 -3.30
C VAL A 41 -9.03 11.31 -3.14
N LEU A 42 -9.02 12.08 -4.25
CA LEU A 42 -9.11 13.54 -4.21
C LEU A 42 -10.44 14.01 -3.62
N GLU A 43 -11.55 13.38 -4.02
CA GLU A 43 -12.89 13.67 -3.48
C GLU A 43 -12.95 13.38 -1.98
N ALA A 44 -12.44 12.20 -1.56
CA ALA A 44 -12.38 11.82 -0.15
C ALA A 44 -11.56 12.82 0.68
N ILE A 45 -10.39 13.24 0.20
CA ILE A 45 -9.56 14.25 0.88
C ILE A 45 -10.33 15.56 1.07
N GLY A 46 -11.03 16.03 0.04
CA GLY A 46 -11.84 17.26 0.14
C GLY A 46 -12.86 17.16 1.26
N LYS A 47 -13.70 16.14 1.25
CA LYS A 47 -14.73 15.89 2.27
C LYS A 47 -14.13 15.72 3.68
N MET A 48 -13.02 15.00 3.82
CA MET A 48 -12.35 14.79 5.10
C MET A 48 -11.79 16.11 5.67
N LYS A 49 -11.23 16.96 4.83
CA LYS A 49 -10.74 18.28 5.24
C LYS A 49 -11.88 19.20 5.71
N GLU A 50 -13.03 19.18 5.04
CA GLU A 50 -14.23 19.90 5.49
C GLU A 50 -14.72 19.43 6.87
N MET A 51 -14.51 18.15 7.19
CA MET A 51 -14.80 17.58 8.51
C MET A 51 -13.71 17.88 9.57
N GLY A 52 -12.63 18.57 9.21
CA GLY A 52 -11.51 18.83 10.11
C GLY A 52 -10.58 17.63 10.35
N VAL A 53 -10.71 16.56 9.55
CA VAL A 53 -9.88 15.37 9.65
C VAL A 53 -8.47 15.66 9.12
N ARG A 54 -7.45 15.20 9.83
CA ARG A 54 -6.06 15.27 9.37
C ARG A 54 -5.77 14.16 8.36
N VAL A 55 -5.35 14.55 7.17
CA VAL A 55 -5.04 13.61 6.08
C VAL A 55 -3.57 13.69 5.72
N TYR A 56 -2.90 12.56 5.74
CA TYR A 56 -1.55 12.34 5.22
C TYR A 56 -1.62 11.47 3.98
N ALA A 57 -0.69 11.67 3.05
CA ALA A 57 -0.66 10.90 1.81
C ALA A 57 0.72 10.33 1.52
N MET A 58 0.75 9.05 1.17
CA MET A 58 1.91 8.41 0.54
C MET A 58 1.79 8.62 -0.97
N THR A 59 2.44 9.65 -1.49
CA THR A 59 2.31 10.07 -2.89
C THR A 59 3.42 11.05 -3.28
N ASN A 60 3.46 11.39 -4.56
CA ASN A 60 4.29 12.51 -5.03
C ASN A 60 3.68 13.84 -4.54
N PRO A 61 4.44 14.67 -3.77
CA PRO A 61 3.94 15.93 -3.24
C PRO A 61 3.54 16.94 -4.34
N GLU A 62 4.11 16.84 -5.54
CA GLU A 62 3.76 17.70 -6.67
C GLU A 62 2.53 17.22 -7.45
N GLY A 63 2.04 16.00 -7.17
CA GLY A 63 0.80 15.46 -7.71
C GLY A 63 -0.44 16.20 -7.21
N LYS A 64 -1.60 15.97 -7.83
CA LYS A 64 -2.86 16.59 -7.40
C LYS A 64 -3.20 16.26 -5.94
N ILE A 65 -3.00 15.01 -5.53
CA ILE A 65 -3.23 14.55 -4.15
C ILE A 65 -2.23 15.20 -3.20
N GLY A 66 -0.94 15.25 -3.57
CA GLY A 66 0.08 15.91 -2.77
C GLY A 66 -0.24 17.39 -2.50
N ARG A 67 -0.63 18.12 -3.54
CA ARG A 67 -1.09 19.51 -3.39
C ARG A 67 -2.37 19.61 -2.56
N ALA A 68 -3.28 18.65 -2.67
CA ALA A 68 -4.52 18.67 -1.91
C ALA A 68 -4.30 18.47 -0.41
N VAL A 69 -3.33 17.63 0.01
CA VAL A 69 -3.03 17.45 1.44
C VAL A 69 -2.01 18.45 1.98
N GLY A 70 -1.19 19.04 1.12
CA GLY A 70 -0.03 19.87 1.48
C GLY A 70 1.27 19.06 1.50
N ALA A 71 2.35 19.60 0.95
CA ALA A 71 3.62 18.91 0.82
C ALA A 71 4.18 18.39 2.15
N GLU A 72 3.95 19.12 3.23
CA GLU A 72 4.34 18.78 4.59
C GLU A 72 3.62 17.55 5.14
N ASN A 73 2.46 17.17 4.55
CA ASN A 73 1.66 16.01 4.92
C ASN A 73 1.90 14.84 3.97
N CYS A 74 2.87 14.96 3.05
CA CYS A 74 3.23 13.89 2.14
C CYS A 74 4.39 13.06 2.66
N VAL A 75 4.24 11.73 2.63
CA VAL A 75 5.36 10.81 2.65
C VAL A 75 5.72 10.54 1.18
N MET A 76 6.88 11.03 0.75
CA MET A 76 7.28 10.95 -0.65
C MET A 76 7.50 9.50 -1.08
N MET A 77 6.72 9.07 -2.05
CA MET A 77 7.04 7.88 -2.83
C MET A 77 7.93 8.33 -3.99
N ALA A 78 9.17 7.87 -4.01
CA ALA A 78 10.06 8.18 -5.12
C ALA A 78 9.44 7.69 -6.44
N SER A 79 9.18 8.61 -7.35
CA SER A 79 8.66 8.30 -8.68
C SER A 79 9.81 7.89 -9.60
N ASP A 80 10.37 6.71 -9.37
CA ASP A 80 11.26 6.11 -10.38
C ASP A 80 10.36 5.46 -11.43
N HIS A 81 10.11 6.17 -12.50
CA HIS A 81 9.45 5.59 -13.66
C HIS A 81 10.15 4.28 -14.08
N GLY A 82 9.69 3.15 -13.56
CA GLY A 82 10.04 1.81 -14.01
C GLY A 82 11.02 0.99 -13.15
N ALA A 83 11.63 1.49 -12.09
CA ALA A 83 12.66 0.75 -11.37
C ALA A 83 12.24 0.20 -9.98
N GLY A 84 11.04 0.46 -9.52
CA GLY A 84 10.59 -0.04 -8.23
C GLY A 84 9.14 -0.45 -8.29
N GLY A 85 8.88 -1.68 -7.97
CA GLY A 85 7.54 -2.22 -7.88
C GLY A 85 6.78 -1.71 -6.67
N CYS A 86 5.70 -2.39 -6.37
CA CYS A 86 4.82 -2.14 -5.22
C CYS A 86 5.57 -2.21 -3.87
N GLU A 87 6.73 -2.86 -3.86
CA GLU A 87 7.55 -3.12 -2.67
C GLU A 87 7.93 -1.83 -1.92
N LYS A 88 8.14 -0.72 -2.64
CA LYS A 88 8.42 0.59 -2.01
C LYS A 88 7.25 1.04 -1.11
N GLY A 89 6.04 0.95 -1.64
CA GLY A 89 4.82 1.32 -0.91
C GLY A 89 4.64 0.48 0.34
N TYR A 90 4.87 -0.83 0.24
CA TYR A 90 4.78 -1.73 1.39
C TYR A 90 5.83 -1.41 2.45
N TYR A 91 7.08 -1.26 2.05
CA TYR A 91 8.15 -0.92 3.00
C TYR A 91 7.89 0.40 3.72
N LEU A 92 7.40 1.41 3.00
CA LEU A 92 7.01 2.69 3.60
C LEU A 92 5.83 2.55 4.57
N ALA A 93 4.82 1.76 4.20
CA ALA A 93 3.67 1.48 5.06
C ALA A 93 4.09 0.73 6.33
N ASP A 94 4.97 -0.26 6.20
CA ASP A 94 5.54 -0.99 7.33
C ASP A 94 6.35 -0.06 8.24
N CYS A 95 7.24 0.77 7.68
CA CYS A 95 8.01 1.76 8.44
C CYS A 95 7.08 2.70 9.21
N PHE A 96 6.02 3.19 8.56
CA PHE A 96 5.04 4.08 9.19
C PHE A 96 4.30 3.36 10.34
N GLY A 97 3.74 2.20 10.06
CA GLY A 97 2.98 1.42 11.04
C GLY A 97 3.83 0.99 12.24
N LEU A 98 5.03 0.46 11.99
CA LEU A 98 5.95 0.05 13.05
C LEU A 98 6.50 1.24 13.83
N ARG A 99 6.71 2.41 13.19
CA ARG A 99 7.10 3.63 13.91
C ARG A 99 5.98 4.14 14.80
N LEU A 100 4.74 4.09 14.33
CA LEU A 100 3.58 4.44 15.15
C LEU A 100 3.49 3.54 16.40
N LEU A 101 3.59 2.22 16.21
CA LEU A 101 3.62 1.26 17.31
C LEU A 101 4.82 1.48 18.27
N ASN A 102 5.99 1.82 17.73
CA ASN A 102 7.16 2.15 18.53
C ASN A 102 6.89 3.36 19.42
N ARG A 103 6.34 4.44 18.88
CA ARG A 103 5.98 5.66 19.63
C ARG A 103 4.94 5.40 20.73
N ARG A 104 4.13 4.39 20.56
CA ARG A 104 3.14 3.94 21.54
C ARG A 104 3.69 2.88 22.53
N GLY A 105 4.98 2.58 22.47
CA GLY A 105 5.63 1.60 23.34
C GLY A 105 5.35 0.13 23.00
N CYS A 106 4.64 -0.14 21.90
CA CYS A 106 4.23 -1.51 21.51
C CYS A 106 5.24 -2.21 20.60
N PHE A 107 6.24 -1.51 20.08
CA PHE A 107 7.29 -2.07 19.22
C PHE A 107 8.66 -1.44 19.53
N PRO A 108 9.35 -1.87 20.58
CA PRO A 108 10.63 -1.26 21.00
C PRO A 108 11.79 -1.53 20.04
N LYS A 109 11.67 -2.49 19.12
CA LYS A 109 12.72 -2.91 18.17
C LYS A 109 12.72 -2.15 16.85
N PHE A 110 12.13 -0.96 16.79
CA PHE A 110 12.02 -0.21 15.53
C PHE A 110 13.39 0.12 14.91
N ASP A 111 14.33 0.59 15.72
CA ASP A 111 15.66 0.96 15.19
C ASP A 111 16.43 -0.27 14.69
N LEU A 112 16.27 -1.42 15.35
CA LEU A 112 16.82 -2.70 14.89
C LEU A 112 16.16 -3.13 13.56
N PHE A 113 14.85 -2.96 13.43
CA PHE A 113 14.14 -3.22 12.16
C PHE A 113 14.72 -2.38 11.02
N ILE A 114 14.89 -1.07 11.21
CA ILE A 114 15.48 -0.19 10.19
C ILE A 114 16.90 -0.63 9.83
N GLU A 115 17.73 -0.95 10.83
CA GLU A 115 19.10 -1.41 10.58
C GLU A 115 19.14 -2.72 9.78
N GLN A 116 18.28 -3.68 10.12
CA GLN A 116 18.22 -4.97 9.43
C GLN A 116 17.64 -4.87 8.02
N THR A 117 16.78 -3.89 7.75
CA THR A 117 16.09 -3.75 6.46
C THR A 117 16.68 -2.68 5.53
N LYS A 118 17.70 -1.95 5.96
CA LYS A 118 18.31 -0.87 5.15
C LYS A 118 18.79 -1.30 3.76
N ASP A 119 19.19 -2.55 3.63
CA ASP A 119 19.68 -3.16 2.39
C ASP A 119 18.72 -4.22 1.81
N ILE A 120 17.47 -4.28 2.27
CA ILE A 120 16.47 -5.29 1.87
C ILE A 120 16.29 -5.38 0.35
N TRP A 121 16.49 -4.28 -0.37
CA TRP A 121 16.43 -4.25 -1.83
C TRP A 121 17.45 -5.16 -2.51
N LYS A 122 18.64 -5.38 -1.88
CA LYS A 122 19.66 -6.31 -2.40
C LYS A 122 19.14 -7.75 -2.31
N ASP A 123 18.55 -8.11 -1.17
CA ASP A 123 17.99 -9.44 -0.94
C ASP A 123 16.81 -9.71 -1.88
N MET A 124 15.94 -8.72 -2.07
CA MET A 124 14.81 -8.80 -2.99
C MET A 124 15.28 -9.00 -4.44
N LEU A 125 16.32 -8.26 -4.87
CA LEU A 125 16.89 -8.41 -6.19
C LEU A 125 17.51 -9.80 -6.39
N ASP A 126 18.19 -10.33 -5.39
CA ASP A 126 18.78 -11.65 -5.44
C ASP A 126 17.71 -12.76 -5.49
N ILE A 127 16.68 -12.65 -4.65
CA ILE A 127 15.52 -13.56 -4.67
C ILE A 127 14.86 -13.54 -6.05
N ARG A 128 14.63 -12.35 -6.62
CA ARG A 128 14.04 -12.19 -7.95
C ARG A 128 14.86 -12.91 -9.01
N LYS A 129 16.18 -12.69 -9.06
CA LYS A 129 17.07 -13.33 -10.01
C LYS A 129 17.06 -14.86 -9.89
N ARG A 130 17.06 -15.37 -8.65
CA ARG A 130 17.03 -16.83 -8.41
C ARG A 130 15.69 -17.46 -8.78
N PHE A 131 14.59 -16.72 -8.59
CA PHE A 131 13.25 -17.24 -8.87
C PHE A 131 12.83 -17.10 -10.34
N GLU A 132 13.42 -16.20 -11.11
CA GLU A 132 13.05 -15.89 -12.50
C GLU A 132 12.96 -17.12 -13.40
N PRO A 133 13.92 -18.08 -13.42
CA PRO A 133 13.80 -19.28 -14.23
C PRO A 133 12.58 -20.11 -13.85
N ARG A 134 12.31 -20.25 -12.55
CA ARG A 134 11.14 -20.98 -12.05
C ARG A 134 9.83 -20.28 -12.39
N ALA A 135 9.78 -18.96 -12.29
CA ALA A 135 8.63 -18.18 -12.72
C ALA A 135 8.33 -18.39 -14.20
N GLY A 136 9.37 -18.40 -15.05
CA GLY A 136 9.22 -18.69 -16.48
C GLY A 136 8.69 -20.09 -16.78
N GLU A 137 9.12 -21.12 -16.03
CA GLU A 137 8.56 -22.47 -16.15
C GLU A 137 7.08 -22.51 -15.78
N LEU A 138 6.71 -21.90 -14.65
CA LEU A 138 5.33 -21.85 -14.19
C LEU A 138 4.44 -21.08 -15.17
N ALA A 139 4.92 -19.94 -15.67
CA ALA A 139 4.20 -19.14 -16.64
C ALA A 139 3.91 -19.94 -17.93
N ARG A 140 4.90 -20.63 -18.49
CA ARG A 140 4.72 -21.48 -19.66
C ARG A 140 3.75 -22.64 -19.40
N LYS A 141 3.88 -23.29 -18.25
CA LYS A 141 3.04 -24.43 -17.88
C LYS A 141 1.56 -24.07 -17.75
N TYR A 142 1.28 -22.89 -17.20
CA TYR A 142 -0.08 -22.49 -16.84
C TYR A 142 -0.64 -21.33 -17.69
N ALA A 143 0.09 -20.88 -18.71
CA ALA A 143 -0.33 -19.77 -19.58
C ALA A 143 -1.72 -19.94 -20.20
N LEU A 144 -2.06 -21.19 -20.54
CA LEU A 144 -3.34 -21.54 -21.19
C LEU A 144 -4.37 -22.14 -20.22
N ALA A 145 -4.14 -22.03 -18.91
CA ALA A 145 -5.15 -22.45 -17.94
C ALA A 145 -6.39 -21.58 -18.05
N ASP A 146 -7.55 -22.21 -18.15
CA ASP A 146 -8.85 -21.50 -18.26
C ASP A 146 -9.20 -20.73 -16.99
N TYR A 147 -8.59 -21.13 -15.88
CA TYR A 147 -8.93 -20.64 -14.56
C TYR A 147 -7.77 -20.86 -13.57
N THR A 148 -7.51 -19.86 -12.75
CA THR A 148 -6.48 -19.94 -11.72
C THR A 148 -7.05 -19.49 -10.37
N MET A 149 -6.90 -20.31 -9.33
CA MET A 149 -7.27 -19.98 -7.96
C MET A 149 -6.04 -19.57 -7.16
N PHE A 150 -6.14 -18.47 -6.44
CA PHE A 150 -5.11 -17.98 -5.52
C PHE A 150 -5.59 -18.13 -4.08
N ILE A 151 -4.73 -18.66 -3.23
CA ILE A 151 -4.99 -18.83 -1.81
C ILE A 151 -3.85 -18.17 -1.04
N GLY A 152 -4.17 -17.22 -0.18
CA GLY A 152 -3.20 -16.53 0.66
C GLY A 152 -3.74 -16.28 2.05
N SER A 153 -2.87 -16.16 3.04
CA SER A 153 -3.22 -15.82 4.40
C SER A 153 -2.10 -15.06 5.12
N GLY A 154 -2.43 -14.39 6.21
CA GLY A 154 -1.48 -13.63 7.01
C GLY A 154 -0.77 -12.54 6.18
N ALA A 155 0.53 -12.43 6.32
CA ALA A 155 1.34 -11.42 5.62
C ALA A 155 1.30 -11.55 4.07
N LEU A 156 1.00 -12.74 3.55
CA LEU A 156 0.93 -12.97 2.10
C LEU A 156 -0.45 -12.66 1.50
N TRP A 157 -1.44 -12.28 2.31
CA TRP A 157 -2.77 -11.96 1.80
C TRP A 157 -2.76 -10.77 0.84
N GLY A 158 -2.09 -9.68 1.21
CA GLY A 158 -1.97 -8.49 0.37
C GLY A 158 -1.33 -8.80 -0.99
N GLU A 159 -0.23 -9.57 -0.98
CA GLU A 159 0.45 -9.99 -2.20
C GLU A 159 -0.41 -10.91 -3.07
N THR A 160 -1.18 -11.80 -2.44
CA THR A 160 -2.11 -12.67 -3.16
C THR A 160 -3.16 -11.85 -3.90
N VAL A 161 -3.76 -10.86 -3.24
CA VAL A 161 -4.75 -9.95 -3.85
C VAL A 161 -4.12 -9.12 -4.95
N LEU A 162 -2.96 -8.48 -4.70
CA LEU A 162 -2.27 -7.67 -5.69
C LEU A 162 -1.95 -8.47 -6.96
N TYR A 163 -1.32 -9.64 -6.79
CA TYR A 163 -0.90 -10.44 -7.94
C TYR A 163 -2.10 -10.99 -8.72
N SER A 164 -3.10 -11.51 -8.03
CA SER A 164 -4.27 -12.06 -8.70
C SER A 164 -5.13 -10.98 -9.35
N MET A 165 -5.61 -10.01 -8.59
CA MET A 165 -6.59 -9.04 -9.06
C MET A 165 -5.96 -7.92 -9.90
N CYS A 166 -4.87 -7.31 -9.42
CA CYS A 166 -4.32 -6.16 -10.14
C CYS A 166 -3.44 -6.58 -11.31
N LEU A 167 -2.58 -7.60 -11.15
CA LEU A 167 -1.66 -7.98 -12.22
C LEU A 167 -2.27 -8.98 -13.22
N LEU A 168 -2.99 -9.99 -12.78
CA LEU A 168 -3.53 -11.00 -13.68
C LEU A 168 -4.93 -10.69 -14.19
N GLU A 169 -5.87 -10.32 -13.34
CA GLU A 169 -7.24 -10.03 -13.79
C GLU A 169 -7.32 -8.68 -14.51
N GLU A 170 -6.90 -7.60 -13.85
CA GLU A 170 -7.03 -6.25 -14.39
C GLU A 170 -6.10 -6.01 -15.61
N MET A 171 -4.80 -6.34 -15.47
CA MET A 171 -3.82 -6.03 -16.50
C MET A 171 -3.68 -7.10 -17.59
N GLN A 172 -3.93 -8.37 -17.25
CA GLN A 172 -3.76 -9.51 -18.18
C GLN A 172 -5.08 -10.16 -18.61
N TRP A 173 -6.21 -9.70 -18.09
CA TRP A 173 -7.55 -10.22 -18.41
C TRP A 173 -7.69 -11.74 -18.16
N LYS A 174 -6.95 -12.26 -17.19
CA LYS A 174 -7.02 -13.67 -16.82
C LYS A 174 -8.19 -13.92 -15.89
N ARG A 175 -8.84 -15.08 -16.06
CA ARG A 175 -9.89 -15.52 -15.13
C ARG A 175 -9.25 -16.04 -13.85
N ILE A 176 -9.55 -15.40 -12.74
CA ILE A 176 -9.04 -15.75 -11.42
C ILE A 176 -10.16 -15.89 -10.38
N ARG A 177 -9.83 -16.53 -9.25
CA ARG A 177 -10.63 -16.55 -8.01
C ARG A 177 -9.71 -16.52 -6.80
#